data_ab8abffabb9b145094cd6338d630bc5d
#
_entry.id   ab8abffabb9b145094cd6338d630bc5d
#
_cell.length_a   1.000
_cell.length_b   1.000
_cell.length_c   1.000
_cell.angle_alpha   90.00
_cell.angle_beta   90.00
_cell.angle_gamma   90.00
#
_symmetry.space_group_name_H-M   'P 1'
#
loop_
_entity.id
_entity.type
_entity.pdbx_description
1 polymer ?
#
loop_
_entity_poly.entity_id
_entity_poly.type
_entity_poly.pdbx_seq_one_letter_code
_entity_poly.pdbx_strand_id
1 'polypeptide(L)'
;MSVLTGKELRIVGFLCNWCSYGGADTAGVARFTQPTDLRIIRVPCSGRVNPLFPLKALLSGADGVLVSGCHPRDCHYSEGNYYARRRLETLKEFLPIIGIDPRRFEYTWVSASEGQRWQAVVTAFTERVHKLGPAPKFEDAKPMYVMPNLDLPAPLRPLGCGVNPAAMTELKDQIKAALEAKEVEFVMGWQKGFDGLHATPLYMRKPEDVEKLIWGPLNVHSLATYLPLFKGKKVGIVVKGCDSRGVVELLQENLINREDVVVFGMGCNGTIDINRVLAKIGDVTEVESVTGSGATLKVRADGKDYEFAMQDVAQDKCRACTVPNAVIHDHFAGSPTNIPDGAQPAMPAIMTFLDGLSLEDRMGFWRGHIDRCIRCYACRNACPMCVCRDNCVADSREPHWLTQEDSPTQKMFFQLIHAMHLAGRCTGCGECNRACPMGIPVGALKLQMGQIGRASCRER
;
A
#
# COMPACT_ATOMS: atom_id res chain seq x y z
N MET A 1 44.79 11.99 16.06
CA MET A 1 44.30 10.64 15.65
C MET A 1 43.46 10.08 16.82
N SER A 2 42.17 10.32 16.88
CA SER A 2 41.30 9.60 17.84
C SER A 2 40.91 8.30 17.16
N VAL A 3 41.54 7.21 17.55
CA VAL A 3 41.04 5.87 17.26
C VAL A 3 39.67 5.78 17.94
N LEU A 4 38.59 5.73 17.17
CA LEU A 4 37.27 5.45 17.69
C LEU A 4 37.30 4.02 18.24
N THR A 5 37.61 3.90 19.54
CA THR A 5 37.61 2.64 20.28
C THR A 5 36.16 2.23 20.53
N GLY A 6 35.53 1.61 19.54
CA GLY A 6 34.18 1.09 19.60
C GLY A 6 34.04 -0.12 18.68
N LYS A 7 33.03 -0.93 18.90
CA LYS A 7 32.67 -2.05 18.03
C LYS A 7 32.65 -1.60 16.57
N GLU A 8 33.36 -2.33 15.69
CA GLU A 8 33.36 -2.06 14.24
C GLU A 8 31.91 -2.06 13.73
N LEU A 9 31.49 -0.92 13.16
CA LEU A 9 30.16 -0.77 12.59
C LEU A 9 30.16 -1.21 11.12
N ARG A 10 29.01 -1.64 10.64
CA ARG A 10 28.83 -2.11 9.26
C ARG A 10 28.13 -1.02 8.46
N ILE A 11 28.90 -0.23 7.71
CA ILE A 11 28.36 0.81 6.84
C ILE A 11 28.52 0.32 5.39
N VAL A 12 27.44 0.39 4.61
CA VAL A 12 27.43 0.00 3.20
C VAL A 12 27.30 1.25 2.32
N GLY A 13 28.19 1.41 1.36
CA GLY A 13 28.18 2.50 0.39
C GLY A 13 27.88 2.01 -1.03
N PHE A 14 26.79 2.49 -1.64
CA PHE A 14 26.53 2.27 -3.08
C PHE A 14 27.05 3.47 -3.87
N LEU A 15 28.13 3.30 -4.62
CA LEU A 15 28.82 4.38 -5.32
C LEU A 15 28.68 4.24 -6.83
N CYS A 16 28.29 5.34 -7.48
CA CYS A 16 28.32 5.45 -8.93
C CYS A 16 29.75 5.28 -9.46
N ASN A 17 29.93 4.39 -10.44
CA ASN A 17 31.24 4.09 -11.04
C ASN A 17 31.97 5.34 -11.57
N TRP A 18 31.25 6.26 -12.22
CA TRP A 18 31.84 7.34 -12.99
C TRP A 18 32.27 8.53 -12.14
N CYS A 19 31.53 8.84 -11.10
CA CYS A 19 31.79 10.02 -10.26
C CYS A 19 32.21 9.63 -8.84
N SER A 20 31.28 9.13 -8.03
CA SER A 20 31.54 8.94 -6.60
C SER A 20 32.59 7.88 -6.29
N TYR A 21 32.66 6.80 -7.09
CA TYR A 21 33.73 5.83 -6.96
C TYR A 21 35.06 6.43 -7.40
N GLY A 22 35.08 7.19 -8.51
CA GLY A 22 36.25 7.96 -8.94
C GLY A 22 36.71 8.97 -7.89
N GLY A 23 35.77 9.66 -7.21
CA GLY A 23 36.09 10.56 -6.10
C GLY A 23 36.70 9.84 -4.89
N ALA A 24 36.19 8.63 -4.58
CA ALA A 24 36.80 7.77 -3.56
C ALA A 24 38.21 7.31 -3.92
N ASP A 25 38.46 6.96 -5.19
CA ASP A 25 39.74 6.59 -5.72
C ASP A 25 40.73 7.78 -5.70
N THR A 26 40.28 8.96 -6.13
CA THR A 26 41.04 10.22 -6.03
C THR A 26 41.46 10.53 -4.60
N ALA A 27 40.57 10.32 -3.62
CA ALA A 27 40.86 10.49 -2.19
C ALA A 27 41.95 9.49 -1.74
N GLY A 28 41.93 8.24 -2.22
CA GLY A 28 42.94 7.21 -1.95
C GLY A 28 44.30 7.57 -2.54
N VAL A 29 44.33 7.98 -3.81
CA VAL A 29 45.55 8.43 -4.49
C VAL A 29 46.16 9.64 -3.79
N ALA A 30 45.35 10.59 -3.35
CA ALA A 30 45.76 11.76 -2.58
C ALA A 30 46.14 11.42 -1.12
N ARG A 31 46.03 10.15 -0.70
CA ARG A 31 46.30 9.66 0.66
C ARG A 31 45.48 10.33 1.75
N PHE A 32 44.26 10.73 1.44
CA PHE A 32 43.35 11.22 2.46
C PHE A 32 42.91 10.06 3.37
N THR A 33 43.01 10.28 4.67
CA THR A 33 42.53 9.27 5.65
C THR A 33 41.04 9.13 5.57
N GLN A 34 40.56 7.90 5.43
CA GLN A 34 39.14 7.56 5.34
C GLN A 34 38.73 6.56 6.46
N PRO A 35 37.49 6.58 6.94
CA PRO A 35 37.02 5.57 7.87
C PRO A 35 37.05 4.16 7.27
N THR A 36 37.33 3.17 8.11
CA THR A 36 37.44 1.76 7.71
C THR A 36 36.13 1.00 7.75
N ASP A 37 35.10 1.58 8.36
CA ASP A 37 33.78 0.94 8.55
C ASP A 37 32.97 0.81 7.25
N LEU A 38 33.29 1.60 6.23
CA LEU A 38 32.56 1.64 4.97
C LEU A 38 32.96 0.50 4.04
N ARG A 39 31.97 -0.27 3.60
CA ARG A 39 32.13 -1.29 2.54
C ARG A 39 31.47 -0.77 1.26
N ILE A 40 32.23 -0.61 0.20
CA ILE A 40 31.80 -0.01 -1.06
C ILE A 40 31.27 -1.08 -2.01
N ILE A 41 30.07 -0.86 -2.52
CA ILE A 41 29.47 -1.58 -3.64
C ILE A 41 29.42 -0.62 -4.82
N ARG A 42 30.22 -0.90 -5.85
CA ARG A 42 30.27 -0.10 -7.07
C ARG A 42 29.08 -0.44 -7.97
N VAL A 43 28.36 0.57 -8.41
CA VAL A 43 27.20 0.45 -9.30
C VAL A 43 27.44 1.24 -10.59
N PRO A 44 26.89 0.80 -11.73
CA PRO A 44 27.09 1.51 -13.01
C PRO A 44 26.66 2.98 -12.96
N CYS A 45 25.55 3.26 -12.27
CA CYS A 45 24.97 4.59 -12.09
C CYS A 45 24.14 4.61 -10.82
N SER A 46 24.08 5.75 -10.11
CA SER A 46 23.16 5.93 -8.98
C SER A 46 21.69 5.71 -9.38
N GLY A 47 21.32 6.00 -10.63
CA GLY A 47 19.97 5.70 -11.17
C GLY A 47 19.61 4.21 -11.21
N ARG A 48 20.62 3.31 -11.12
CA ARG A 48 20.40 1.85 -10.99
C ARG A 48 20.20 1.39 -9.55
N VAL A 49 20.47 2.25 -8.57
CA VAL A 49 20.22 1.93 -7.17
C VAL A 49 18.70 1.88 -6.95
N ASN A 50 18.17 0.66 -6.88
CA ASN A 50 16.80 0.46 -6.43
C ASN A 50 16.74 0.76 -4.93
N PRO A 51 15.75 1.52 -4.41
CA PRO A 51 15.58 1.78 -2.98
C PRO A 51 15.56 0.52 -2.11
N LEU A 52 15.20 -0.62 -2.70
CA LEU A 52 15.25 -1.92 -2.03
C LEU A 52 16.68 -2.39 -1.68
N PHE A 53 17.73 -1.89 -2.35
CA PHE A 53 19.12 -2.24 -2.01
C PHE A 53 19.53 -1.65 -0.65
N PRO A 54 19.43 -0.31 -0.43
CA PRO A 54 19.68 0.28 0.88
C PRO A 54 18.78 -0.32 1.96
N LEU A 55 17.49 -0.51 1.66
CA LEU A 55 16.52 -1.09 2.60
C LEU A 55 16.91 -2.53 3.00
N LYS A 56 17.28 -3.36 2.03
CA LYS A 56 17.77 -4.73 2.31
C LYS A 56 19.02 -4.72 3.16
N ALA A 57 19.98 -3.82 2.87
CA ALA A 57 21.20 -3.70 3.66
C ALA A 57 20.88 -3.35 5.13
N LEU A 58 20.02 -2.34 5.38
CA LEU A 58 19.60 -1.95 6.73
C LEU A 58 18.89 -3.11 7.46
N LEU A 59 17.95 -3.77 6.81
CA LEU A 59 17.24 -4.92 7.40
C LEU A 59 18.15 -6.14 7.63
N SER A 60 19.24 -6.26 6.86
CA SER A 60 20.24 -7.34 7.03
C SER A 60 21.33 -7.00 8.04
N GLY A 61 21.22 -5.89 8.76
CA GLY A 61 22.07 -5.52 9.89
C GLY A 61 23.22 -4.57 9.52
N ALA A 62 23.10 -3.78 8.44
CA ALA A 62 23.94 -2.62 8.25
C ALA A 62 23.57 -1.52 9.25
N ASP A 63 24.56 -0.92 9.89
CA ASP A 63 24.38 0.15 10.86
C ASP A 63 24.11 1.49 10.19
N GLY A 64 24.58 1.65 8.95
CA GLY A 64 24.32 2.79 8.08
C GLY A 64 24.45 2.45 6.60
N VAL A 65 23.76 3.21 5.76
CA VAL A 65 23.85 3.06 4.30
C VAL A 65 24.01 4.42 3.64
N LEU A 66 25.04 4.53 2.79
CA LEU A 66 25.33 5.71 1.99
C LEU A 66 25.14 5.41 0.51
N VAL A 67 24.39 6.26 -0.21
CA VAL A 67 24.32 6.21 -1.67
C VAL A 67 24.96 7.48 -2.24
N SER A 68 25.93 7.34 -3.17
CA SER A 68 26.57 8.49 -3.78
C SER A 68 26.58 8.41 -5.30
N GLY A 69 26.26 9.53 -5.94
CA GLY A 69 26.15 9.68 -7.39
C GLY A 69 26.83 10.93 -7.92
N CYS A 70 26.68 11.17 -9.23
CA CYS A 70 27.15 12.37 -9.91
C CYS A 70 26.32 13.58 -9.50
N HIS A 71 26.90 14.78 -9.55
CA HIS A 71 26.14 16.01 -9.37
C HIS A 71 24.96 16.12 -10.37
N PRO A 72 23.88 16.81 -9.99
CA PRO A 72 22.83 17.15 -10.94
C PRO A 72 23.43 17.84 -12.18
N ARG A 73 22.97 17.44 -13.36
CA ARG A 73 23.46 17.86 -14.70
C ARG A 73 24.77 17.20 -15.16
N ASP A 74 25.52 16.51 -14.28
CA ASP A 74 26.79 15.85 -14.62
C ASP A 74 26.67 14.32 -14.71
N CYS A 75 25.47 13.78 -14.80
CA CYS A 75 25.29 12.35 -14.88
C CYS A 75 25.83 11.81 -16.21
N HIS A 76 26.75 10.82 -16.15
CA HIS A 76 27.29 10.13 -17.33
C HIS A 76 26.18 9.55 -18.25
N TYR A 77 25.04 9.19 -17.69
CA TYR A 77 23.86 8.68 -18.40
C TYR A 77 22.74 9.74 -18.46
N SER A 78 23.08 11.01 -18.47
CA SER A 78 22.19 12.18 -18.56
C SER A 78 21.30 12.41 -17.34
N GLU A 79 20.39 11.51 -17.00
CA GLU A 79 19.31 11.71 -16.01
C GLU A 79 19.32 10.77 -14.81
N GLY A 80 20.29 9.84 -14.73
CA GLY A 80 20.29 8.79 -13.71
C GLY A 80 20.25 9.30 -12.27
N ASN A 81 20.93 10.40 -11.97
CA ASN A 81 20.95 11.02 -10.64
C ASN A 81 19.61 11.67 -10.26
N TYR A 82 18.83 12.19 -11.21
CA TYR A 82 17.48 12.72 -10.93
C TYR A 82 16.51 11.59 -10.55
N TYR A 83 16.59 10.44 -11.24
CA TYR A 83 15.82 9.26 -10.83
C TYR A 83 16.26 8.74 -9.46
N ALA A 84 17.57 8.73 -9.19
CA ALA A 84 18.11 8.34 -7.89
C ALA A 84 17.56 9.25 -6.79
N ARG A 85 17.67 10.57 -6.93
CA ARG A 85 17.22 11.56 -5.95
C ARG A 85 15.78 11.29 -5.52
N ARG A 86 14.85 11.22 -6.48
CA ARG A 86 13.44 11.00 -6.19
C ARG A 86 13.18 9.72 -5.39
N ARG A 87 13.82 8.61 -5.81
CA ARG A 87 13.64 7.31 -5.16
C ARG A 87 14.26 7.26 -3.76
N LEU A 88 15.42 7.87 -3.58
CA LEU A 88 16.16 7.86 -2.32
C LEU A 88 15.52 8.80 -1.29
N GLU A 89 14.98 9.93 -1.73
CA GLU A 89 14.16 10.80 -0.87
C GLU A 89 12.93 10.08 -0.36
N THR A 90 12.17 9.45 -1.26
CA THR A 90 11.01 8.60 -0.90
C THR A 90 11.40 7.53 0.11
N LEU A 91 12.56 6.90 -0.06
CA LEU A 91 13.06 5.90 0.91
C LEU A 91 13.34 6.54 2.27
N LYS A 92 14.03 7.68 2.29
CA LYS A 92 14.40 8.39 3.54
C LYS A 92 13.17 8.72 4.39
N GLU A 93 12.13 9.24 3.75
CA GLU A 93 10.84 9.52 4.37
C GLU A 93 10.10 8.24 4.84
N PHE A 94 10.36 7.11 4.21
CA PHE A 94 9.71 5.85 4.55
C PHE A 94 10.35 5.12 5.75
N LEU A 95 11.65 5.29 5.99
CA LEU A 95 12.37 4.57 7.05
C LEU A 95 11.75 4.73 8.45
N PRO A 96 11.36 5.95 8.90
CA PRO A 96 10.76 6.11 10.21
C PRO A 96 9.40 5.41 10.36
N ILE A 97 8.67 5.17 9.27
CA ILE A 97 7.38 4.46 9.30
C ILE A 97 7.54 3.03 9.82
N ILE A 98 8.68 2.42 9.54
CA ILE A 98 9.02 1.05 9.96
C ILE A 98 9.92 1.00 11.20
N GLY A 99 10.17 2.15 11.82
CA GLY A 99 10.98 2.26 13.03
C GLY A 99 12.48 2.32 12.79
N ILE A 100 12.94 2.55 11.56
CA ILE A 100 14.35 2.75 11.25
C ILE A 100 14.68 4.24 11.34
N ASP A 101 15.73 4.60 12.09
CA ASP A 101 16.19 5.98 12.19
C ASP A 101 16.69 6.48 10.82
N PRO A 102 16.06 7.53 10.22
CA PRO A 102 16.43 8.02 8.89
C PRO A 102 17.85 8.59 8.83
N ARG A 103 18.47 8.92 9.98
CA ARG A 103 19.88 9.37 10.05
C ARG A 103 20.87 8.27 9.72
N ARG A 104 20.45 7.00 9.70
CA ARG A 104 21.25 5.83 9.27
C ARG A 104 21.33 5.68 7.75
N PHE A 105 20.58 6.49 7.04
CA PHE A 105 20.58 6.53 5.59
C PHE A 105 20.95 7.93 5.09
N GLU A 106 21.86 7.98 4.10
CA GLU A 106 22.27 9.23 3.45
C GLU A 106 22.42 9.00 1.95
N TYR A 107 22.13 10.03 1.17
CA TYR A 107 22.51 10.08 -0.22
C TYR A 107 23.18 11.43 -0.55
N THR A 108 24.16 11.41 -1.44
CA THR A 108 24.98 12.58 -1.75
C THR A 108 25.48 12.57 -3.18
N TRP A 109 26.05 13.69 -3.59
CA TRP A 109 26.61 13.88 -4.91
C TRP A 109 28.08 14.27 -4.78
N VAL A 110 28.96 13.50 -5.47
CA VAL A 110 30.40 13.69 -5.47
C VAL A 110 30.94 13.44 -6.87
N SER A 111 31.75 14.36 -7.41
CA SER A 111 32.45 14.23 -8.68
C SER A 111 33.71 13.40 -8.54
N ALA A 112 34.24 12.86 -9.65
CA ALA A 112 35.49 12.08 -9.66
C ALA A 112 36.69 12.90 -9.19
N SER A 113 36.71 14.22 -9.41
CA SER A 113 37.78 15.12 -8.97
C SER A 113 37.67 15.59 -7.52
N GLU A 114 36.56 15.28 -6.83
CA GLU A 114 36.26 15.79 -5.50
C GLU A 114 36.66 14.83 -4.38
N GLY A 115 37.92 14.33 -4.39
CA GLY A 115 38.40 13.42 -3.35
C GLY A 115 38.35 13.97 -1.94
N GLN A 116 38.57 15.27 -1.73
CA GLN A 116 38.47 15.91 -0.43
C GLN A 116 36.98 15.97 0.04
N ARG A 117 36.07 16.28 -0.88
CA ARG A 117 34.62 16.25 -0.58
C ARG A 117 34.16 14.83 -0.21
N TRP A 118 34.61 13.82 -0.96
CA TRP A 118 34.33 12.43 -0.63
C TRP A 118 34.79 12.09 0.79
N GLN A 119 36.03 12.40 1.13
CA GLN A 119 36.59 12.17 2.47
C GLN A 119 35.70 12.85 3.54
N ALA A 120 35.35 14.12 3.35
CA ALA A 120 34.53 14.87 4.31
C ALA A 120 33.15 14.22 4.51
N VAL A 121 32.48 13.83 3.40
CA VAL A 121 31.16 13.17 3.43
C VAL A 121 31.21 11.85 4.17
N VAL A 122 32.16 10.97 3.82
CA VAL A 122 32.20 9.64 4.43
C VAL A 122 32.61 9.71 5.90
N THR A 123 33.50 10.64 6.27
CA THR A 123 33.86 10.86 7.67
C THR A 123 32.66 11.34 8.49
N ALA A 124 31.96 12.38 8.02
CA ALA A 124 30.79 12.93 8.72
C ALA A 124 29.66 11.90 8.85
N PHE A 125 29.43 11.10 7.82
CA PHE A 125 28.43 10.04 7.86
C PHE A 125 28.81 8.94 8.86
N THR A 126 30.06 8.48 8.83
CA THR A 126 30.57 7.45 9.75
C THR A 126 30.50 7.92 11.20
N GLU A 127 30.93 9.15 11.49
CA GLU A 127 30.84 9.74 12.83
C GLU A 127 29.37 9.82 13.32
N ARG A 128 28.45 10.18 12.44
CA ARG A 128 27.02 10.18 12.76
C ARG A 128 26.51 8.79 13.11
N VAL A 129 26.87 7.76 12.33
CA VAL A 129 26.48 6.38 12.61
C VAL A 129 27.09 5.88 13.91
N HIS A 130 28.36 6.24 14.22
CA HIS A 130 28.98 5.94 15.51
C HIS A 130 28.24 6.59 16.70
N LYS A 131 27.79 7.83 16.56
CA LYS A 131 26.99 8.51 17.59
C LYS A 131 25.63 7.85 17.81
N LEU A 132 25.03 7.25 16.76
CA LEU A 132 23.79 6.51 16.86
C LEU A 132 23.99 5.09 17.46
N GLY A 133 25.22 4.59 17.44
CA GLY A 133 25.54 3.22 17.84
C GLY A 133 25.02 2.16 16.88
N PRO A 134 25.15 0.87 17.22
CA PRO A 134 24.65 -0.23 16.40
C PRO A 134 23.16 -0.09 16.06
N ALA A 135 22.79 -0.46 14.82
CA ALA A 135 21.40 -0.43 14.41
C ALA A 135 20.59 -1.52 15.14
N PRO A 136 19.39 -1.20 15.64
CA PRO A 136 18.48 -2.24 16.11
C PRO A 136 18.10 -3.12 14.94
N LYS A 137 18.19 -4.44 15.13
CA LYS A 137 17.78 -5.39 14.11
C LYS A 137 16.30 -5.65 14.23
N PHE A 138 15.63 -5.76 13.10
CA PHE A 138 14.20 -6.06 13.07
C PHE A 138 13.86 -7.40 13.74
N GLU A 139 14.74 -8.39 13.59
CA GLU A 139 14.61 -9.70 14.25
C GLU A 139 14.60 -9.61 15.79
N ASP A 140 15.42 -8.73 16.34
CA ASP A 140 15.64 -8.59 17.78
C ASP A 140 14.66 -7.60 18.43
N ALA A 141 13.84 -6.89 17.63
CA ALA A 141 12.86 -5.94 18.15
C ALA A 141 11.83 -6.66 19.04
N LYS A 142 11.56 -6.08 20.22
CA LYS A 142 10.54 -6.61 21.15
C LYS A 142 9.17 -6.55 20.49
N PRO A 143 8.51 -7.68 20.22
CA PRO A 143 7.26 -7.67 19.49
C PRO A 143 6.13 -7.05 20.32
N MET A 144 5.37 -6.17 19.68
CA MET A 144 4.13 -5.61 20.21
C MET A 144 2.95 -6.27 19.49
N TYR A 145 2.21 -7.12 20.21
CA TYR A 145 1.09 -7.86 19.61
C TYR A 145 -0.28 -7.17 19.74
N VAL A 146 -0.31 -6.01 20.36
CA VAL A 146 -1.55 -5.31 20.65
C VAL A 146 -2.01 -4.56 19.39
N MET A 147 -3.19 -4.96 18.87
CA MET A 147 -3.96 -4.03 18.03
C MET A 147 -4.46 -2.92 18.98
N PRO A 148 -4.10 -1.68 18.73
CA PRO A 148 -4.59 -0.60 19.57
C PRO A 148 -6.13 -0.59 19.52
N ASN A 149 -6.75 -0.45 20.68
CA ASN A 149 -8.17 -0.08 20.73
C ASN A 149 -8.25 1.36 20.25
N LEU A 150 -8.34 1.52 18.93
CA LEU A 150 -8.36 2.83 18.32
C LEU A 150 -9.74 3.43 18.53
N ASP A 151 -9.81 4.56 19.20
CA ASP A 151 -11.00 5.41 19.18
C ASP A 151 -11.20 5.87 17.74
N LEU A 152 -12.11 5.19 17.06
CA LEU A 152 -12.42 5.53 15.68
C LEU A 152 -13.17 6.85 15.64
N PRO A 153 -12.74 7.81 14.84
CA PRO A 153 -13.44 9.08 14.72
C PRO A 153 -14.89 8.87 14.29
N ALA A 154 -15.76 9.76 14.67
CA ALA A 154 -17.14 9.74 14.16
C ALA A 154 -17.11 9.71 12.63
N PRO A 155 -18.05 8.99 11.98
CA PRO A 155 -18.11 8.98 10.53
C PRO A 155 -18.32 10.40 9.97
N LEU A 156 -17.61 10.75 8.89
CA LEU A 156 -17.73 12.05 8.22
C LEU A 156 -19.13 12.30 7.65
N ARG A 157 -19.88 11.23 7.44
CA ARG A 157 -21.28 11.24 6.97
C ARG A 157 -22.03 10.08 7.59
N PRO A 158 -23.37 10.12 7.61
CA PRO A 158 -24.16 8.98 8.01
C PRO A 158 -23.82 7.74 7.18
N LEU A 159 -23.54 6.63 7.85
CA LEU A 159 -23.36 5.33 7.22
C LEU A 159 -24.67 4.55 7.32
N GLY A 160 -25.00 3.78 6.27
CA GLY A 160 -26.25 3.07 6.22
C GLY A 160 -26.21 1.77 5.45
N CYS A 161 -27.20 0.93 5.71
CA CYS A 161 -27.41 -0.34 5.04
C CYS A 161 -28.48 -0.24 3.93
N GLY A 162 -29.25 0.84 3.92
CA GLY A 162 -30.37 1.00 3.02
C GLY A 162 -29.93 1.15 1.56
N VAL A 163 -30.59 0.39 0.70
CA VAL A 163 -30.49 0.54 -0.75
C VAL A 163 -31.84 1.14 -1.21
N ASN A 164 -31.75 2.19 -2.02
CA ASN A 164 -32.95 2.73 -2.64
C ASN A 164 -33.47 1.73 -3.69
N PRO A 165 -34.67 1.14 -3.53
CA PRO A 165 -35.17 0.14 -4.48
C PRO A 165 -35.28 0.69 -5.91
N ALA A 166 -35.71 1.96 -6.07
CA ALA A 166 -35.77 2.59 -7.40
C ALA A 166 -34.44 2.70 -8.07
N ALA A 167 -33.38 3.12 -7.31
CA ALA A 167 -32.00 3.17 -7.84
C ALA A 167 -31.47 1.76 -8.20
N MET A 168 -31.87 0.73 -7.44
CA MET A 168 -31.48 -0.64 -7.76
C MET A 168 -32.17 -1.14 -9.02
N THR A 169 -33.44 -0.81 -9.23
CA THR A 169 -34.15 -1.12 -10.47
C THR A 169 -33.51 -0.41 -11.65
N GLU A 170 -33.23 0.89 -11.53
CA GLU A 170 -32.55 1.69 -12.56
C GLU A 170 -31.18 1.10 -12.92
N LEU A 171 -30.35 0.70 -11.94
CA LEU A 171 -29.08 0.03 -12.19
C LEU A 171 -29.25 -1.27 -12.98
N LYS A 172 -30.23 -2.08 -12.58
CA LYS A 172 -30.53 -3.35 -13.28
C LYS A 172 -30.97 -3.10 -14.70
N ASP A 173 -31.82 -2.12 -14.95
CA ASP A 173 -32.31 -1.78 -16.30
C ASP A 173 -31.20 -1.24 -17.19
N GLN A 174 -30.31 -0.39 -16.66
CA GLN A 174 -29.13 0.08 -17.39
C GLN A 174 -28.22 -1.08 -17.81
N ILE A 175 -27.98 -2.04 -16.90
CA ILE A 175 -27.14 -3.23 -17.20
C ILE A 175 -27.82 -4.15 -18.22
N LYS A 176 -29.15 -4.39 -18.07
CA LYS A 176 -29.92 -5.20 -19.04
C LYS A 176 -29.84 -4.59 -20.44
N ALA A 177 -30.04 -3.29 -20.56
CA ALA A 177 -29.96 -2.59 -21.85
C ALA A 177 -28.59 -2.73 -22.50
N ALA A 178 -27.48 -2.59 -21.75
CA ALA A 178 -26.14 -2.75 -22.27
C ALA A 178 -25.84 -4.19 -22.73
N LEU A 179 -26.37 -5.20 -22.02
CA LEU A 179 -26.23 -6.61 -22.41
C LEU A 179 -27.06 -6.95 -23.65
N GLU A 180 -28.31 -6.47 -23.75
CA GLU A 180 -29.20 -6.65 -24.89
C GLU A 180 -28.67 -5.97 -26.15
N ALA A 181 -28.11 -4.76 -25.99
CA ALA A 181 -27.45 -4.03 -27.07
C ALA A 181 -26.10 -4.64 -27.48
N LYS A 182 -25.61 -5.64 -26.76
CA LYS A 182 -24.27 -6.23 -26.92
C LYS A 182 -23.15 -5.18 -26.86
N GLU A 183 -23.38 -4.13 -26.08
CA GLU A 183 -22.39 -3.10 -25.84
C GLU A 183 -21.16 -3.65 -25.11
N VAL A 184 -21.39 -4.64 -24.22
CA VAL A 184 -20.37 -5.33 -23.43
C VAL A 184 -20.51 -6.83 -23.53
N GLU A 185 -19.40 -7.58 -23.38
CA GLU A 185 -19.42 -9.04 -23.34
C GLU A 185 -20.07 -9.57 -22.06
N PHE A 186 -19.88 -8.87 -20.96
CA PHE A 186 -20.50 -9.13 -19.65
C PHE A 186 -20.35 -7.91 -18.72
N VAL A 187 -21.10 -7.91 -17.63
CA VAL A 187 -20.97 -6.88 -16.56
C VAL A 187 -20.58 -7.56 -15.26
N MET A 188 -19.55 -7.01 -14.58
CA MET A 188 -19.13 -7.46 -13.25
C MET A 188 -19.91 -6.73 -12.17
N GLY A 189 -20.49 -7.47 -11.23
CA GLY A 189 -21.20 -6.97 -10.06
C GLY A 189 -20.96 -7.89 -8.86
N TRP A 190 -21.84 -7.85 -7.87
CA TRP A 190 -21.82 -8.72 -6.69
C TRP A 190 -23.11 -9.54 -6.59
N GLN A 191 -22.97 -10.77 -6.12
CA GLN A 191 -24.09 -11.65 -5.74
C GLN A 191 -23.91 -12.18 -4.33
N LYS A 192 -24.94 -12.77 -3.76
CA LYS A 192 -24.82 -13.49 -2.48
C LYS A 192 -23.75 -14.56 -2.57
N GLY A 193 -22.94 -14.66 -1.54
CA GLY A 193 -21.87 -15.65 -1.42
C GLY A 193 -22.36 -16.98 -0.82
N PHE A 194 -21.42 -17.70 -0.23
CA PHE A 194 -21.67 -19.02 0.36
C PHE A 194 -22.41 -18.97 1.71
N ASP A 195 -22.43 -17.81 2.35
CA ASP A 195 -23.12 -17.55 3.61
C ASP A 195 -23.81 -16.17 3.61
N GLY A 196 -24.42 -15.82 4.74
CA GLY A 196 -25.15 -14.55 4.89
C GLY A 196 -24.24 -13.31 4.94
N LEU A 197 -22.95 -13.43 5.26
CA LEU A 197 -21.99 -12.33 5.42
C LEU A 197 -21.17 -11.99 4.17
N HIS A 198 -21.05 -12.94 3.26
CA HIS A 198 -20.15 -12.78 2.12
C HIS A 198 -20.92 -12.51 0.83
N ALA A 199 -20.43 -11.55 0.06
CA ALA A 199 -20.78 -11.38 -1.34
C ALA A 199 -19.62 -11.86 -2.21
N THR A 200 -19.92 -12.37 -3.39
CA THR A 200 -18.94 -12.84 -4.37
C THR A 200 -19.08 -12.09 -5.69
N PRO A 201 -18.03 -12.05 -6.53
CA PRO A 201 -18.15 -11.49 -7.87
C PRO A 201 -19.21 -12.22 -8.70
N LEU A 202 -20.01 -11.44 -9.42
CA LEU A 202 -20.99 -11.88 -10.38
C LEU A 202 -20.56 -11.43 -11.78
N TYR A 203 -20.54 -12.33 -12.73
CA TYR A 203 -20.28 -12.04 -14.14
C TYR A 203 -21.58 -12.22 -14.92
N MET A 204 -22.31 -11.13 -15.14
CA MET A 204 -23.60 -11.12 -15.84
C MET A 204 -23.35 -11.15 -17.35
N ARG A 205 -23.68 -12.26 -18.00
CA ARG A 205 -23.52 -12.47 -19.45
C ARG A 205 -24.81 -12.38 -20.21
N LYS A 206 -25.92 -12.53 -19.51
CA LYS A 206 -27.27 -12.50 -20.04
C LYS A 206 -28.15 -11.55 -19.20
N PRO A 207 -29.18 -10.95 -19.79
CA PRO A 207 -30.11 -10.08 -19.05
C PRO A 207 -30.69 -10.71 -17.78
N GLU A 208 -30.94 -12.04 -17.80
CA GLU A 208 -31.52 -12.76 -16.64
C GLU A 208 -30.55 -12.85 -15.46
N ASP A 209 -29.23 -12.79 -15.69
CA ASP A 209 -28.22 -12.84 -14.62
C ASP A 209 -28.29 -11.62 -13.72
N VAL A 210 -28.85 -10.51 -14.22
CA VAL A 210 -28.96 -9.24 -13.48
C VAL A 210 -29.81 -9.39 -12.23
N GLU A 211 -30.74 -10.35 -12.20
CA GLU A 211 -31.58 -10.60 -11.01
C GLU A 211 -30.78 -11.09 -9.80
N LYS A 212 -29.59 -11.66 -10.01
CA LYS A 212 -28.67 -12.10 -8.96
C LYS A 212 -27.88 -10.94 -8.35
N LEU A 213 -27.87 -9.76 -9.01
CA LEU A 213 -27.13 -8.60 -8.58
C LEU A 213 -27.62 -8.09 -7.24
N ILE A 214 -26.70 -7.90 -6.31
CA ILE A 214 -26.95 -7.24 -5.03
C ILE A 214 -26.15 -5.95 -4.93
N TRP A 215 -26.68 -5.01 -4.14
CA TRP A 215 -25.97 -3.79 -3.73
C TRP A 215 -26.22 -3.55 -2.26
N GLY A 216 -25.17 -3.12 -1.52
CA GLY A 216 -25.34 -2.82 -0.11
C GLY A 216 -24.07 -3.02 0.72
N PRO A 217 -24.23 -3.18 2.03
CA PRO A 217 -23.11 -3.24 2.97
C PRO A 217 -22.20 -4.45 2.78
N LEU A 218 -22.65 -5.50 2.11
CA LEU A 218 -21.88 -6.73 1.82
C LEU A 218 -20.94 -6.59 0.62
N ASN A 219 -21.04 -5.53 -0.18
CA ASN A 219 -20.20 -5.32 -1.36
C ASN A 219 -18.78 -4.83 -0.98
N VAL A 220 -18.11 -5.61 -0.15
CA VAL A 220 -16.89 -5.19 0.56
C VAL A 220 -15.66 -5.10 -0.36
N HIS A 221 -15.49 -6.05 -1.27
CA HIS A 221 -14.30 -6.14 -2.13
C HIS A 221 -14.38 -5.26 -3.39
N SER A 222 -13.24 -4.94 -3.96
CA SER A 222 -13.13 -4.15 -5.19
C SER A 222 -13.09 -5.04 -6.42
N LEU A 223 -14.05 -4.85 -7.34
CA LEU A 223 -14.07 -5.57 -8.61
C LEU A 223 -13.04 -5.03 -9.61
N ALA A 224 -12.51 -3.83 -9.40
CA ALA A 224 -11.47 -3.25 -10.26
C ALA A 224 -10.22 -4.14 -10.37
N THR A 225 -9.97 -4.99 -9.38
CA THR A 225 -8.87 -5.98 -9.39
C THR A 225 -8.92 -6.91 -10.58
N TYR A 226 -10.11 -7.19 -11.12
CA TYR A 226 -10.29 -8.12 -12.23
C TYR A 226 -10.17 -7.47 -13.61
N LEU A 227 -10.33 -6.16 -13.74
CA LEU A 227 -10.33 -5.47 -15.04
C LEU A 227 -9.10 -5.77 -15.91
N PRO A 228 -7.85 -5.75 -15.36
CA PRO A 228 -6.68 -6.03 -16.19
C PRO A 228 -6.64 -7.45 -16.80
N LEU A 229 -7.44 -8.40 -16.29
CA LEU A 229 -7.56 -9.74 -16.86
C LEU A 229 -8.34 -9.73 -18.18
N PHE A 230 -9.11 -8.68 -18.42
CA PHE A 230 -10.00 -8.54 -19.57
C PHE A 230 -9.57 -7.42 -20.50
N LYS A 231 -8.31 -6.97 -20.45
CA LYS A 231 -7.78 -5.94 -21.35
C LYS A 231 -8.00 -6.36 -22.81
N GLY A 232 -8.54 -5.44 -23.61
CA GLY A 232 -8.90 -5.69 -25.00
C GLY A 232 -10.28 -6.35 -25.21
N LYS A 233 -11.05 -6.53 -24.11
CA LYS A 233 -12.44 -6.96 -24.15
C LYS A 233 -13.34 -5.86 -23.63
N LYS A 234 -14.42 -5.57 -24.30
CA LYS A 234 -15.38 -4.59 -23.84
C LYS A 234 -16.25 -5.17 -22.73
N VAL A 235 -16.04 -4.70 -21.50
CA VAL A 235 -16.69 -5.24 -20.29
C VAL A 235 -17.33 -4.14 -19.47
N GLY A 236 -18.41 -4.45 -18.78
CA GLY A 236 -19.04 -3.59 -17.81
C GLY A 236 -18.56 -3.85 -16.38
N ILE A 237 -18.55 -2.84 -15.54
CA ILE A 237 -18.25 -2.96 -14.10
C ILE A 237 -19.17 -2.09 -13.27
N VAL A 238 -19.77 -2.67 -12.23
CA VAL A 238 -20.51 -1.92 -11.21
C VAL A 238 -19.53 -1.44 -10.15
N VAL A 239 -19.55 -0.15 -9.80
CA VAL A 239 -18.52 0.45 -8.94
C VAL A 239 -19.12 1.29 -7.80
N LYS A 240 -18.46 1.20 -6.64
CA LYS A 240 -18.52 2.20 -5.56
C LYS A 240 -17.53 3.33 -5.84
N GLY A 241 -17.61 4.43 -5.11
CA GLY A 241 -16.66 5.53 -5.24
C GLY A 241 -15.19 5.09 -5.09
N CYS A 242 -14.89 4.26 -4.09
CA CYS A 242 -13.53 3.73 -3.90
C CYS A 242 -13.06 2.80 -5.03
N ASP A 243 -13.97 2.04 -5.67
CA ASP A 243 -13.65 1.17 -6.81
C ASP A 243 -13.38 2.00 -8.06
N SER A 244 -14.18 3.04 -8.31
CA SER A 244 -14.00 3.94 -9.46
C SER A 244 -12.65 4.67 -9.43
N ARG A 245 -12.12 4.99 -8.24
CA ARG A 245 -10.75 5.50 -8.08
C ARG A 245 -9.70 4.48 -8.53
N GLY A 246 -9.97 3.18 -8.25
CA GLY A 246 -9.15 2.09 -8.75
C GLY A 246 -9.20 2.00 -10.29
N VAL A 247 -10.38 2.19 -10.90
CA VAL A 247 -10.52 2.23 -12.36
C VAL A 247 -9.72 3.38 -12.96
N VAL A 248 -9.80 4.60 -12.39
CA VAL A 248 -9.02 5.76 -12.84
C VAL A 248 -7.51 5.47 -12.79
N GLU A 249 -7.03 4.89 -11.70
CA GLU A 249 -5.61 4.57 -11.56
C GLU A 249 -5.16 3.49 -12.57
N LEU A 250 -6.00 2.48 -12.83
CA LEU A 250 -5.71 1.47 -13.85
C LEU A 250 -5.62 2.06 -15.27
N LEU A 251 -6.44 3.08 -15.56
CA LEU A 251 -6.38 3.83 -16.81
C LEU A 251 -5.09 4.65 -16.91
N GLN A 252 -4.69 5.34 -15.84
CA GLN A 252 -3.45 6.13 -15.81
C GLN A 252 -2.20 5.27 -16.01
N GLU A 253 -2.23 4.05 -15.51
CA GLU A 253 -1.14 3.07 -15.67
C GLU A 253 -1.20 2.29 -17.00
N ASN A 254 -2.15 2.59 -17.88
CA ASN A 254 -2.38 1.90 -19.16
C ASN A 254 -2.59 0.36 -19.00
N LEU A 255 -3.15 -0.06 -17.88
CA LEU A 255 -3.45 -1.47 -17.62
C LEU A 255 -4.80 -1.90 -18.20
N ILE A 256 -5.66 -0.95 -18.46
CA ILE A 256 -6.93 -1.07 -19.16
C ILE A 256 -7.07 0.10 -20.13
N ASN A 257 -7.89 -0.05 -21.17
CA ASN A 257 -8.24 1.04 -22.09
C ASN A 257 -9.62 1.58 -21.72
N ARG A 258 -9.83 2.89 -21.90
CA ARG A 258 -11.10 3.54 -21.52
C ARG A 258 -12.28 3.02 -22.37
N GLU A 259 -12.05 2.80 -23.64
CA GLU A 259 -13.03 2.29 -24.60
C GLU A 259 -13.47 0.86 -24.34
N ASP A 260 -12.67 0.09 -23.59
CA ASP A 260 -12.96 -1.30 -23.24
C ASP A 260 -13.82 -1.45 -21.99
N VAL A 261 -14.09 -0.36 -21.26
CA VAL A 261 -14.75 -0.43 -19.94
C VAL A 261 -15.97 0.48 -19.88
N VAL A 262 -17.15 -0.11 -19.63
CA VAL A 262 -18.40 0.61 -19.32
C VAL A 262 -18.61 0.59 -17.81
N VAL A 263 -18.70 1.76 -17.20
CA VAL A 263 -18.73 1.93 -15.74
C VAL A 263 -20.15 2.29 -15.27
N PHE A 264 -20.74 1.42 -14.47
CA PHE A 264 -22.04 1.62 -13.82
C PHE A 264 -21.84 2.05 -12.38
N GLY A 265 -22.12 3.30 -12.06
CA GLY A 265 -22.00 3.87 -10.73
C GLY A 265 -23.29 3.87 -9.94
N MET A 266 -23.19 3.73 -8.62
CA MET A 266 -24.28 4.00 -7.69
C MET A 266 -23.72 4.55 -6.37
N GLY A 267 -24.48 5.40 -5.68
CA GLY A 267 -24.10 5.96 -4.38
C GLY A 267 -23.88 4.88 -3.32
N CYS A 268 -22.79 4.98 -2.56
CA CYS A 268 -22.41 4.01 -1.54
C CYS A 268 -22.59 4.56 -0.13
N ASN A 269 -23.36 3.88 0.72
CA ASN A 269 -23.62 4.27 2.10
C ASN A 269 -22.66 3.62 3.12
N GLY A 270 -21.65 2.89 2.65
CA GLY A 270 -20.67 2.19 3.47
C GLY A 270 -20.73 0.68 3.28
N THR A 271 -19.67 0.00 3.72
CA THR A 271 -19.54 -1.46 3.70
C THR A 271 -19.08 -1.96 5.06
N ILE A 272 -19.49 -3.17 5.43
CA ILE A 272 -19.15 -3.76 6.72
C ILE A 272 -17.70 -4.25 6.76
N ASP A 273 -17.15 -4.28 7.96
CA ASP A 273 -16.00 -5.08 8.32
C ASP A 273 -16.48 -6.43 8.87
N ILE A 274 -16.32 -7.49 8.09
CA ILE A 274 -16.82 -8.82 8.45
C ILE A 274 -16.21 -9.28 9.78
N ASN A 275 -14.91 -9.01 10.02
CA ASN A 275 -14.25 -9.41 11.26
C ASN A 275 -14.86 -8.69 12.48
N ARG A 276 -15.26 -7.43 12.34
CA ARG A 276 -15.97 -6.69 13.42
C ARG A 276 -17.34 -7.26 13.70
N VAL A 277 -18.06 -7.65 12.66
CA VAL A 277 -19.37 -8.32 12.85
C VAL A 277 -19.14 -9.63 13.59
N LEU A 278 -18.23 -10.49 13.12
CA LEU A 278 -17.91 -11.78 13.76
C LEU A 278 -17.46 -11.60 15.22
N ALA A 279 -16.59 -10.62 15.50
CA ALA A 279 -16.17 -10.34 16.87
C ALA A 279 -17.32 -9.94 17.81
N LYS A 280 -18.41 -9.35 17.29
CA LYS A 280 -19.57 -8.94 18.08
C LYS A 280 -20.62 -10.04 18.25
N ILE A 281 -20.75 -10.94 17.27
CA ILE A 281 -21.72 -12.07 17.39
C ILE A 281 -21.11 -13.29 18.10
N GLY A 282 -19.76 -13.32 18.22
CA GLY A 282 -19.03 -14.42 18.86
C GLY A 282 -18.87 -15.65 17.97
N ASP A 283 -18.63 -16.80 18.59
CA ASP A 283 -18.49 -18.08 17.90
C ASP A 283 -19.88 -18.55 17.42
N VAL A 284 -20.11 -18.45 16.12
CA VAL A 284 -21.33 -18.91 15.44
C VAL A 284 -20.96 -19.92 14.36
N THR A 285 -21.86 -20.91 14.17
CA THR A 285 -21.66 -21.95 13.17
C THR A 285 -22.07 -21.48 11.78
N GLU A 286 -23.20 -20.72 11.70
CA GLU A 286 -23.74 -20.24 10.44
C GLU A 286 -24.30 -18.83 10.58
N VAL A 287 -24.02 -17.99 9.60
CA VAL A 287 -24.71 -16.73 9.41
C VAL A 287 -25.71 -16.88 8.28
N GLU A 288 -27.00 -16.91 8.65
CA GLU A 288 -28.10 -17.19 7.73
C GLU A 288 -28.40 -16.00 6.80
N SER A 289 -28.40 -14.79 7.36
CA SER A 289 -28.73 -13.58 6.59
C SER A 289 -28.18 -12.32 7.22
N VAL A 290 -27.90 -11.36 6.36
CA VAL A 290 -27.63 -9.97 6.72
C VAL A 290 -28.59 -9.07 5.95
N THR A 291 -29.33 -8.26 6.70
CA THR A 291 -30.25 -7.26 6.16
C THR A 291 -29.98 -5.92 6.85
N GLY A 292 -30.51 -4.86 6.34
CA GLY A 292 -30.35 -3.57 6.98
C GLY A 292 -31.34 -2.52 6.48
N SER A 293 -31.69 -1.61 7.38
CA SER A 293 -32.52 -0.48 7.07
C SER A 293 -31.97 0.77 7.76
N GLY A 294 -31.91 1.86 7.03
CA GLY A 294 -31.32 3.09 7.55
C GLY A 294 -29.88 2.86 8.06
N ALA A 295 -29.62 3.22 9.31
CA ALA A 295 -28.30 3.06 9.94
C ALA A 295 -28.13 1.74 10.71
N THR A 296 -29.11 0.83 10.68
CA THR A 296 -29.11 -0.41 11.46
C THR A 296 -28.84 -1.62 10.56
N LEU A 297 -27.83 -2.40 10.92
CA LEU A 297 -27.52 -3.71 10.35
C LEU A 297 -28.16 -4.80 11.23
N LYS A 298 -28.89 -5.72 10.62
CA LYS A 298 -29.45 -6.91 11.26
C LYS A 298 -28.75 -8.15 10.75
N VAL A 299 -28.26 -8.97 11.66
CA VAL A 299 -27.57 -10.23 11.36
C VAL A 299 -28.32 -11.35 12.03
N ARG A 300 -28.72 -12.36 11.27
CA ARG A 300 -29.28 -13.59 11.81
C ARG A 300 -28.21 -14.68 11.75
N ALA A 301 -27.88 -15.24 12.91
CA ALA A 301 -26.86 -16.28 13.02
C ALA A 301 -27.27 -17.30 14.09
N ASP A 302 -27.17 -18.61 13.77
CA ASP A 302 -27.59 -19.74 14.61
C ASP A 302 -29.01 -19.53 15.20
N GLY A 303 -29.93 -19.04 14.38
CA GLY A 303 -31.32 -18.79 14.77
C GLY A 303 -31.52 -17.56 15.65
N LYS A 304 -30.48 -16.79 15.98
CA LYS A 304 -30.54 -15.56 16.79
C LYS A 304 -30.43 -14.31 15.92
N ASP A 305 -31.12 -13.26 16.32
CA ASP A 305 -31.07 -11.97 15.68
C ASP A 305 -30.15 -11.01 16.47
N TYR A 306 -29.23 -10.36 15.76
CA TYR A 306 -28.33 -9.34 16.30
C TYR A 306 -28.55 -8.04 15.54
N GLU A 307 -28.51 -6.92 16.25
CA GLU A 307 -28.63 -5.59 15.67
C GLU A 307 -27.42 -4.74 16.00
N PHE A 308 -26.87 -4.06 15.00
CA PHE A 308 -25.71 -3.19 15.15
C PHE A 308 -25.96 -1.85 14.47
N ALA A 309 -25.47 -0.76 15.07
CA ALA A 309 -25.34 0.47 14.33
C ALA A 309 -24.27 0.28 13.21
N MET A 310 -24.59 0.67 11.99
CA MET A 310 -23.70 0.50 10.83
C MET A 310 -22.32 1.11 11.08
N GLN A 311 -22.26 2.24 11.77
CA GLN A 311 -20.99 2.89 12.13
C GLN A 311 -20.07 2.00 12.99
N ASP A 312 -20.61 1.09 13.82
CA ASP A 312 -19.82 0.28 14.75
C ASP A 312 -19.19 -0.94 14.06
N VAL A 313 -19.73 -1.32 12.91
CA VAL A 313 -19.31 -2.47 12.12
C VAL A 313 -18.79 -2.11 10.73
N ALA A 314 -18.78 -0.83 10.38
CA ALA A 314 -18.27 -0.38 9.09
C ALA A 314 -16.74 -0.47 8.99
N GLN A 315 -16.24 -0.64 7.77
CA GLN A 315 -14.82 -0.53 7.48
C GLN A 315 -14.29 0.88 7.79
N ASP A 316 -13.08 0.99 8.29
CA ASP A 316 -12.44 2.28 8.65
C ASP A 316 -12.42 3.26 7.47
N LYS A 317 -12.14 2.76 6.27
CA LYS A 317 -12.19 3.56 5.04
C LYS A 317 -13.55 4.22 4.79
N CYS A 318 -14.65 3.59 5.25
CA CYS A 318 -16.00 4.12 5.07
C CYS A 318 -16.30 5.26 6.04
N ARG A 319 -15.72 5.21 7.25
CA ARG A 319 -15.88 6.28 8.27
C ARG A 319 -15.24 7.59 7.81
N ALA A 320 -14.08 7.51 7.16
CA ALA A 320 -13.33 8.65 6.62
C ALA A 320 -13.60 8.89 5.12
N CYS A 321 -14.69 8.35 4.56
CA CYS A 321 -14.93 8.37 3.12
C CYS A 321 -15.45 9.72 2.64
N THR A 322 -14.69 10.39 1.81
CA THR A 322 -15.06 11.62 1.08
C THR A 322 -15.46 11.36 -0.38
N VAL A 323 -15.48 10.09 -0.83
CA VAL A 323 -15.78 9.72 -2.22
C VAL A 323 -16.77 8.55 -2.24
N PRO A 324 -18.04 8.77 -1.81
CA PRO A 324 -19.06 7.73 -1.83
C PRO A 324 -19.61 7.45 -3.22
N ASN A 325 -19.52 8.41 -4.14
CA ASN A 325 -20.02 8.31 -5.51
C ASN A 325 -18.89 7.98 -6.48
N ALA A 326 -19.22 7.32 -7.60
CA ALA A 326 -18.27 7.04 -8.64
C ALA A 326 -17.69 8.34 -9.23
N VAL A 327 -16.34 8.44 -9.29
CA VAL A 327 -15.64 9.60 -9.86
C VAL A 327 -15.54 9.53 -11.39
N ILE A 328 -15.74 8.34 -11.95
CA ILE A 328 -15.89 8.08 -13.38
C ILE A 328 -17.03 7.08 -13.56
N HIS A 329 -17.92 7.37 -14.47
CA HIS A 329 -19.04 6.49 -14.83
C HIS A 329 -19.57 6.83 -16.23
N ASP A 330 -20.17 5.86 -16.88
CA ASP A 330 -20.96 6.01 -18.12
C ASP A 330 -22.44 6.06 -17.76
N HIS A 331 -22.84 5.26 -16.79
CA HIS A 331 -24.20 5.24 -16.23
C HIS A 331 -24.13 5.44 -14.71
N PHE A 332 -25.06 6.18 -14.15
CA PHE A 332 -25.19 6.37 -12.71
C PHE A 332 -26.65 6.17 -12.30
N ALA A 333 -26.89 5.25 -11.38
CA ALA A 333 -28.22 4.92 -10.91
C ALA A 333 -28.53 5.61 -9.57
N GLY A 334 -29.72 6.18 -9.49
CA GLY A 334 -30.21 6.90 -8.34
C GLY A 334 -29.55 8.26 -8.12
N SER A 335 -29.81 8.84 -6.94
CA SER A 335 -29.22 10.12 -6.54
C SER A 335 -27.84 9.92 -5.90
N PRO A 336 -26.89 10.82 -6.15
CA PRO A 336 -25.59 10.80 -5.46
C PRO A 336 -25.76 10.85 -3.94
N THR A 337 -24.93 10.08 -3.24
CA THR A 337 -24.83 10.16 -1.77
C THR A 337 -24.21 11.49 -1.38
N ASN A 338 -24.84 12.20 -0.46
CA ASN A 338 -24.40 13.50 -0.01
C ASN A 338 -23.11 13.42 0.81
N ILE A 339 -22.24 14.40 0.62
CA ILE A 339 -21.00 14.60 1.39
C ILE A 339 -21.14 15.97 2.06
N PRO A 340 -20.89 16.10 3.37
CA PRO A 340 -20.89 17.40 4.04
C PRO A 340 -19.91 18.37 3.38
N ASP A 341 -20.31 19.62 3.25
CA ASP A 341 -19.43 20.66 2.72
C ASP A 341 -18.17 20.80 3.58
N GLY A 342 -17.03 20.93 2.92
CA GLY A 342 -15.73 21.04 3.60
C GLY A 342 -15.21 19.75 4.24
N ALA A 343 -15.85 18.59 4.01
CA ALA A 343 -15.38 17.31 4.52
C ALA A 343 -13.96 17.01 4.00
N GLN A 344 -13.01 16.87 4.92
CA GLN A 344 -11.63 16.50 4.61
C GLN A 344 -11.40 15.02 4.91
N PRO A 345 -10.58 14.32 4.10
CA PRO A 345 -10.19 12.96 4.42
C PRO A 345 -9.52 12.92 5.79
N ALA A 346 -10.10 12.20 6.74
CA ALA A 346 -9.45 11.98 8.02
C ALA A 346 -8.28 11.01 7.84
N MET A 347 -7.20 11.27 8.59
CA MET A 347 -6.09 10.32 8.71
C MET A 347 -6.63 9.06 9.36
N PRO A 348 -6.40 7.86 8.79
CA PRO A 348 -6.77 6.61 9.45
C PRO A 348 -6.19 6.54 10.86
N ALA A 349 -7.01 6.17 11.85
CA ALA A 349 -6.61 6.16 13.26
C ALA A 349 -5.34 5.34 13.51
N ILE A 350 -5.13 4.24 12.78
CA ILE A 350 -3.89 3.45 12.85
C ILE A 350 -2.64 4.26 12.47
N MET A 351 -2.75 5.20 11.54
CA MET A 351 -1.62 6.04 11.14
C MET A 351 -1.28 7.06 12.22
N THR A 352 -2.30 7.72 12.78
CA THR A 352 -2.13 8.63 13.92
C THR A 352 -1.50 7.92 15.12
N PHE A 353 -1.95 6.68 15.40
CA PHE A 353 -1.36 5.84 16.44
C PHE A 353 0.12 5.56 16.15
N LEU A 354 0.46 5.11 14.94
CA LEU A 354 1.84 4.82 14.55
C LEU A 354 2.74 6.05 14.62
N ASP A 355 2.23 7.21 14.25
CA ASP A 355 2.98 8.47 14.28
C ASP A 355 3.30 8.92 15.73
N GLY A 356 2.45 8.55 16.69
CA GLY A 356 2.68 8.78 18.12
C GLY A 356 3.69 7.84 18.79
N LEU A 357 4.08 6.74 18.13
CA LEU A 357 5.05 5.78 18.67
C LEU A 357 6.49 6.26 18.50
N SER A 358 7.36 5.88 19.46
CA SER A 358 8.81 5.93 19.25
C SER A 358 9.25 5.05 18.08
N LEU A 359 10.45 5.26 17.55
CA LEU A 359 10.98 4.40 16.47
C LEU A 359 11.11 2.95 16.94
N GLU A 360 11.51 2.72 18.17
CA GLU A 360 11.63 1.39 18.78
C GLU A 360 10.27 0.70 18.88
N ASP A 361 9.28 1.39 19.45
CA ASP A 361 7.93 0.85 19.60
C ASP A 361 7.27 0.61 18.24
N ARG A 362 7.52 1.47 17.26
CA ARG A 362 7.04 1.32 15.89
C ARG A 362 7.65 0.08 15.22
N MET A 363 8.95 -0.14 15.41
CA MET A 363 9.60 -1.37 14.96
C MET A 363 9.02 -2.60 15.66
N GLY A 364 8.80 -2.52 16.96
CA GLY A 364 8.16 -3.56 17.76
C GLY A 364 6.73 -3.88 17.30
N PHE A 365 5.95 -2.85 16.99
CA PHE A 365 4.61 -3.01 16.42
C PHE A 365 4.65 -3.81 15.10
N TRP A 366 5.48 -3.38 14.16
CA TRP A 366 5.60 -4.10 12.90
C TRP A 366 6.17 -5.51 13.09
N ARG A 367 7.15 -5.68 14.00
CA ARG A 367 7.71 -6.99 14.32
C ARG A 367 6.63 -7.97 14.82
N GLY A 368 5.78 -7.56 15.75
CA GLY A 368 4.70 -8.38 16.30
C GLY A 368 3.63 -8.74 15.27
N HIS A 369 3.26 -7.76 14.42
CA HIS A 369 2.25 -8.02 13.38
C HIS A 369 2.79 -8.87 12.23
N ILE A 370 3.99 -8.59 11.76
CA ILE A 370 4.60 -9.26 10.60
C ILE A 370 5.01 -10.69 10.94
N ASP A 371 5.35 -10.99 12.18
CA ASP A 371 5.66 -12.35 12.64
C ASP A 371 4.54 -13.34 12.30
N ARG A 372 3.30 -12.91 12.44
CA ARG A 372 2.10 -13.71 12.10
C ARG A 372 1.85 -13.87 10.60
N CYS A 373 2.61 -13.19 9.74
CA CYS A 373 2.41 -13.28 8.29
C CYS A 373 2.75 -14.67 7.77
N ILE A 374 1.79 -15.34 7.15
CA ILE A 374 1.96 -16.67 6.54
C ILE A 374 2.38 -16.60 5.07
N ARG A 375 2.65 -15.40 4.55
CA ARG A 375 3.02 -15.15 3.13
C ARG A 375 2.06 -15.78 2.12
N CYS A 376 0.76 -15.77 2.41
CA CYS A 376 -0.28 -16.26 1.49
C CYS A 376 -0.51 -15.36 0.26
N TYR A 377 0.08 -14.18 0.23
CA TYR A 377 -0.02 -13.17 -0.84
C TYR A 377 -1.45 -12.66 -1.13
N ALA A 378 -2.43 -12.97 -0.29
CA ALA A 378 -3.81 -12.47 -0.46
C ALA A 378 -3.87 -10.94 -0.54
N CYS A 379 -3.07 -10.22 0.27
CA CYS A 379 -2.96 -8.76 0.22
C CYS A 379 -2.41 -8.22 -1.12
N ARG A 380 -1.56 -9.00 -1.81
CA ARG A 380 -1.08 -8.72 -3.17
C ARG A 380 -2.18 -8.97 -4.19
N ASN A 381 -2.81 -10.13 -4.12
CA ASN A 381 -3.79 -10.57 -5.12
C ASN A 381 -5.08 -9.75 -5.09
N ALA A 382 -5.48 -9.26 -3.91
CA ALA A 382 -6.64 -8.39 -3.76
C ALA A 382 -6.38 -6.92 -4.16
N CYS A 383 -5.11 -6.52 -4.31
CA CYS A 383 -4.77 -5.13 -4.64
C CYS A 383 -4.98 -4.85 -6.14
N PRO A 384 -5.90 -3.94 -6.54
CA PRO A 384 -6.10 -3.60 -7.94
C PRO A 384 -4.85 -2.98 -8.59
N MET A 385 -3.98 -2.36 -7.78
CA MET A 385 -2.75 -1.71 -8.24
C MET A 385 -1.53 -2.64 -8.27
N CYS A 386 -1.68 -3.94 -8.00
CA CYS A 386 -0.59 -4.88 -8.09
C CYS A 386 -0.42 -5.36 -9.53
N VAL A 387 0.48 -4.74 -10.26
CA VAL A 387 0.68 -4.89 -11.71
C VAL A 387 1.77 -5.87 -12.12
N CYS A 388 2.57 -6.34 -11.18
CA CYS A 388 3.66 -7.28 -11.41
C CYS A 388 3.14 -8.72 -11.59
N ARG A 389 2.23 -8.96 -12.54
CA ARG A 389 1.57 -10.26 -12.70
C ARG A 389 2.51 -11.32 -13.23
N ASP A 390 3.31 -10.97 -14.25
CA ASP A 390 4.15 -11.92 -14.98
C ASP A 390 5.56 -12.05 -14.36
N ASN A 391 6.06 -11.00 -13.70
CA ASN A 391 7.42 -10.93 -13.16
C ASN A 391 7.43 -10.41 -11.73
N CYS A 392 6.63 -11.00 -10.85
CA CYS A 392 6.60 -10.61 -9.45
C CYS A 392 7.75 -11.22 -8.67
N VAL A 393 8.61 -10.40 -8.07
CA VAL A 393 9.72 -10.84 -7.22
C VAL A 393 9.29 -11.69 -6.02
N ALA A 394 8.05 -11.53 -5.58
CA ALA A 394 7.49 -12.34 -4.51
C ALA A 394 7.08 -13.75 -4.98
N ASP A 395 6.76 -13.89 -6.25
CA ASP A 395 6.27 -15.11 -6.89
C ASP A 395 7.41 -15.91 -7.51
N SER A 396 8.15 -15.26 -8.44
CA SER A 396 9.30 -15.83 -9.11
C SER A 396 10.51 -16.00 -8.18
N ARG A 397 10.63 -15.14 -7.16
CA ARG A 397 11.81 -15.00 -6.30
C ARG A 397 13.09 -14.65 -7.08
N GLU A 398 12.93 -14.11 -8.25
CA GLU A 398 14.01 -13.59 -9.09
C GLU A 398 14.00 -12.05 -9.13
N PRO A 399 15.11 -11.38 -8.85
CA PRO A 399 16.34 -11.92 -8.24
C PRO A 399 16.09 -12.40 -6.81
N HIS A 400 16.95 -13.25 -6.26
CA HIS A 400 16.82 -13.90 -4.94
C HIS A 400 16.90 -12.93 -3.74
N TRP A 401 16.14 -11.84 -3.79
CA TRP A 401 16.06 -10.87 -2.69
C TRP A 401 15.14 -11.32 -1.56
N LEU A 402 14.13 -12.14 -1.91
CA LEU A 402 13.24 -12.80 -0.99
C LEU A 402 13.61 -14.28 -0.91
N THR A 403 13.93 -14.76 0.28
CA THR A 403 14.16 -16.16 0.54
C THR A 403 12.87 -16.86 1.00
N GLN A 404 12.88 -18.19 1.03
CA GLN A 404 11.77 -18.98 1.61
C GLN A 404 11.83 -19.04 3.14
N GLU A 405 12.92 -18.57 3.72
CA GLU A 405 13.11 -18.57 5.16
C GLU A 405 11.94 -17.90 5.88
N ASP A 406 11.43 -18.57 6.90
CA ASP A 406 10.33 -18.06 7.71
C ASP A 406 10.84 -17.13 8.81
N SER A 407 11.52 -16.04 8.41
CA SER A 407 11.97 -15.01 9.32
C SER A 407 11.11 -13.74 9.22
N PRO A 408 10.91 -13.03 10.33
CA PRO A 408 10.19 -11.76 10.33
C PRO A 408 10.80 -10.73 9.37
N THR A 409 12.12 -10.70 9.23
CA THR A 409 12.82 -9.83 8.30
C THR A 409 12.44 -10.12 6.85
N GLN A 410 12.37 -11.39 6.44
CA GLN A 410 11.96 -11.76 5.08
C GLN A 410 10.47 -11.45 4.83
N LYS A 411 9.62 -11.69 5.83
CA LYS A 411 8.20 -11.31 5.78
C LYS A 411 8.03 -9.81 5.66
N MET A 412 8.77 -9.03 6.47
CA MET A 412 8.75 -7.58 6.41
C MET A 412 9.26 -7.06 5.07
N PHE A 413 10.35 -7.60 4.56
CA PHE A 413 10.91 -7.17 3.27
C PHE A 413 9.92 -7.35 2.12
N PHE A 414 9.15 -8.45 2.11
CA PHE A 414 8.05 -8.62 1.16
C PHE A 414 7.01 -7.49 1.25
N GLN A 415 6.55 -7.15 2.46
CA GLN A 415 5.55 -6.10 2.66
C GLN A 415 6.08 -4.71 2.24
N LEU A 416 7.37 -4.47 2.48
CA LEU A 416 8.03 -3.22 2.07
C LEU A 416 8.17 -3.13 0.55
N ILE A 417 8.55 -4.21 -0.14
CA ILE A 417 8.56 -4.27 -1.61
C ILE A 417 7.17 -3.90 -2.14
N HIS A 418 6.12 -4.54 -1.61
CA HIS A 418 4.75 -4.30 -2.05
C HIS A 418 4.31 -2.85 -1.76
N ALA A 419 4.66 -2.29 -0.60
CA ALA A 419 4.35 -0.90 -0.27
C ALA A 419 5.07 0.08 -1.21
N MET A 420 6.36 -0.14 -1.47
CA MET A 420 7.15 0.74 -2.35
C MET A 420 6.68 0.71 -3.81
N HIS A 421 6.19 -0.43 -4.29
CA HIS A 421 5.56 -0.52 -5.62
C HIS A 421 4.27 0.30 -5.72
N LEU A 422 3.67 0.68 -4.58
CA LEU A 422 2.44 1.47 -4.52
C LEU A 422 2.69 2.96 -4.22
N ALA A 423 3.95 3.42 -4.22
CA ALA A 423 4.30 4.82 -4.01
C ALA A 423 3.56 5.72 -5.03
N GLY A 424 2.74 6.64 -4.54
CA GLY A 424 1.90 7.51 -5.36
C GLY A 424 0.63 6.86 -5.93
N ARG A 425 0.52 5.53 -5.95
CA ARG A 425 -0.54 4.78 -6.65
C ARG A 425 -1.62 4.21 -5.73
N CYS A 426 -1.33 4.07 -4.43
CA CYS A 426 -2.29 3.54 -3.47
C CYS A 426 -3.53 4.41 -3.37
N THR A 427 -4.71 3.87 -3.71
CA THR A 427 -6.00 4.57 -3.64
C THR A 427 -6.65 4.53 -2.26
N GLY A 428 -6.07 3.81 -1.29
CA GLY A 428 -6.63 3.64 0.05
C GLY A 428 -7.91 2.77 0.07
N CYS A 429 -8.09 1.89 -0.90
CA CYS A 429 -9.29 1.05 -1.01
C CYS A 429 -9.46 0.02 0.13
N GLY A 430 -8.42 -0.24 0.95
CA GLY A 430 -8.48 -1.15 2.10
C GLY A 430 -8.50 -2.65 1.77
N GLU A 431 -8.44 -3.05 0.50
CA GLU A 431 -8.53 -4.45 0.09
C GLU A 431 -7.44 -5.35 0.70
N CYS A 432 -6.25 -4.82 0.86
CA CYS A 432 -5.13 -5.57 1.45
C CYS A 432 -5.34 -5.90 2.93
N ASN A 433 -6.01 -5.03 3.70
CA ASN A 433 -6.38 -5.32 5.09
C ASN A 433 -7.50 -6.35 5.14
N ARG A 434 -8.54 -6.14 4.32
CA ARG A 434 -9.68 -7.06 4.23
C ARG A 434 -9.27 -8.48 3.88
N ALA A 435 -8.35 -8.62 2.90
CA ALA A 435 -7.91 -9.92 2.41
C ALA A 435 -6.92 -10.65 3.32
N CYS A 436 -6.36 -9.98 4.34
CA CYS A 436 -5.36 -10.58 5.21
C CYS A 436 -6.01 -11.52 6.24
N PRO A 437 -5.83 -12.87 6.15
CA PRO A 437 -6.43 -13.80 7.10
C PRO A 437 -5.85 -13.66 8.52
N MET A 438 -4.67 -13.04 8.64
CA MET A 438 -4.00 -12.82 9.93
C MET A 438 -4.31 -11.44 10.52
N GLY A 439 -5.19 -10.65 9.92
CA GLY A 439 -5.57 -9.33 10.41
C GLY A 439 -4.41 -8.33 10.52
N ILE A 440 -3.36 -8.46 9.68
CA ILE A 440 -2.22 -7.57 9.70
C ILE A 440 -2.60 -6.25 9.03
N PRO A 441 -2.35 -5.08 9.65
CA PRO A 441 -2.74 -3.78 9.10
C PRO A 441 -1.79 -3.30 7.98
N VAL A 442 -1.53 -4.16 7.00
CA VAL A 442 -0.57 -3.89 5.89
C VAL A 442 -0.96 -2.69 5.03
N GLY A 443 -2.24 -2.31 5.06
CA GLY A 443 -2.74 -1.13 4.37
C GLY A 443 -2.16 0.17 4.90
N ALA A 444 -1.79 0.23 6.17
CA ALA A 444 -1.13 1.40 6.76
C ALA A 444 0.22 1.69 6.07
N LEU A 445 1.08 0.67 5.89
CA LEU A 445 2.35 0.82 5.15
C LEU A 445 2.12 1.35 3.73
N LYS A 446 1.12 0.79 3.03
CA LYS A 446 0.85 1.13 1.62
C LYS A 446 0.27 2.52 1.48
N LEU A 447 -0.59 2.92 2.40
CA LEU A 447 -1.21 4.24 2.39
C LEU A 447 -0.19 5.33 2.69
N GLN A 448 0.68 5.13 3.69
CA GLN A 448 1.77 6.05 4.00
C GLN A 448 2.74 6.20 2.81
N MET A 449 3.14 5.09 2.21
CA MET A 449 3.98 5.12 1.00
C MET A 449 3.27 5.83 -0.16
N GLY A 450 1.98 5.61 -0.33
CA GLY A 450 1.17 6.31 -1.33
C GLY A 450 1.14 7.84 -1.11
N GLN A 451 1.08 8.30 0.14
CA GLN A 451 1.11 9.72 0.49
C GLN A 451 2.48 10.35 0.22
N ILE A 452 3.57 9.69 0.64
CA ILE A 452 4.95 10.12 0.35
C ILE A 452 5.17 10.24 -1.16
N GLY A 453 4.79 9.22 -1.92
CA GLY A 453 4.93 9.23 -3.38
C GLY A 453 4.17 10.36 -4.06
N ARG A 454 2.96 10.70 -3.57
CA ARG A 454 2.18 11.85 -4.09
C ARG A 454 2.82 13.19 -3.74
N ALA A 455 3.36 13.34 -2.54
CA ALA A 455 4.08 14.54 -2.15
C ALA A 455 5.30 14.76 -3.05
N SER A 456 6.13 13.74 -3.25
CA SER A 456 7.31 13.82 -4.12
C SER A 456 6.98 14.03 -5.61
N CYS A 457 5.75 13.73 -6.05
CA CYS A 457 5.29 14.02 -7.41
C CYS A 457 4.79 15.45 -7.59
N ARG A 458 4.39 16.15 -6.52
CA ARG A 458 3.91 17.55 -6.60
C ARG A 458 5.04 18.57 -6.69
N GLU A 459 6.26 18.17 -6.39
CA GLU A 459 7.47 19.01 -6.51
C GLU A 459 8.07 19.03 -7.94
N ARG A 460 7.29 18.66 -8.95
CA ARG A 460 7.69 18.66 -10.37
C ARG A 460 7.26 19.94 -11.08
#